data_33c7542d5cc48b6435c51b96cb738575
#
_entry.id   33c7542d5cc48b6435c51b96cb738575
#
_cell.length_a   1.000
_cell.length_b   1.000
_cell.length_c   1.000
_cell.angle_alpha   90.00
_cell.angle_beta   90.00
_cell.angle_gamma   90.00
#
_symmetry.space_group_name_H-M   'P 1'
#
loop_
_entity.id
_entity.type
_entity.pdbx_description
1 polymer ?
#
loop_
_entity_poly.entity_id
_entity_poly.type
_entity_poly.pdbx_seq_one_letter_code
_entity_poly.pdbx_strand_id
1 'polypeptide(L)'
;MDFQTSILGRMSGFLYRCRADENYTMLEMTNGIERIFGYPADEIIGNRTRTFTSIMYEEDVPLMDEIVGRALEKRTDWTMEYRIRHAMGHLIWVTETGGGIWDEKGELLYLEGSIINIESLYQRIDDQTADMRVTASKTNEILQSLRYLKLLAVNAGIEAVRAGTAGSGFAVLAAEMRTLANSSEEAARAISNAQRKAEG
;
A
#
# COMPACT_ATOMS: atom_id res chain seq x y z
N MET A 1 24.30 -26.41 3.31
CA MET A 1 23.08 -25.77 2.77
C MET A 1 23.53 -25.00 1.55
N ASP A 2 22.99 -25.35 0.37
CA ASP A 2 23.32 -24.69 -0.87
C ASP A 2 22.82 -23.22 -0.88
N PHE A 3 23.54 -22.33 -1.59
CA PHE A 3 23.23 -20.91 -1.68
C PHE A 3 21.79 -20.64 -2.15
N GLN A 4 21.34 -21.36 -3.18
CA GLN A 4 19.98 -21.24 -3.71
C GLN A 4 18.94 -21.60 -2.65
N THR A 5 19.10 -22.74 -1.96
CA THR A 5 18.20 -23.17 -0.89
C THR A 5 18.14 -22.17 0.27
N SER A 6 19.28 -21.54 0.58
CA SER A 6 19.35 -20.53 1.64
C SER A 6 18.58 -19.23 1.29
N ILE A 7 18.68 -18.76 0.05
CA ILE A 7 17.94 -17.58 -0.44
C ILE A 7 16.46 -17.87 -0.55
N LEU A 8 16.08 -18.96 -1.21
CA LEU A 8 14.68 -19.37 -1.37
C LEU A 8 13.96 -19.53 -0.03
N GLY A 9 14.69 -20.05 0.97
CA GLY A 9 14.15 -20.16 2.34
C GLY A 9 13.86 -18.84 3.04
N ARG A 10 14.41 -17.71 2.57
CA ARG A 10 14.22 -16.37 3.13
C ARG A 10 13.26 -15.49 2.31
N MET A 11 12.89 -15.91 1.11
CA MET A 11 11.95 -15.17 0.26
C MET A 11 10.57 -15.10 0.93
N SER A 12 9.94 -13.95 0.87
CA SER A 12 8.54 -13.79 1.28
C SER A 12 7.58 -14.25 0.18
N GLY A 13 7.91 -15.36 -0.51
CA GLY A 13 7.18 -15.88 -1.65
C GLY A 13 7.65 -17.28 -2.02
N PHE A 14 7.27 -17.70 -3.23
CA PHE A 14 7.71 -18.96 -3.81
C PHE A 14 7.96 -18.81 -5.32
N LEU A 15 8.75 -19.74 -5.86
CA LEU A 15 8.94 -19.91 -7.30
C LEU A 15 8.06 -21.06 -7.77
N TYR A 16 7.62 -20.96 -9.00
CA TYR A 16 6.79 -21.99 -9.62
C TYR A 16 7.15 -22.24 -11.07
N ARG A 17 6.78 -23.43 -11.56
CA ARG A 17 6.63 -23.81 -12.96
C ARG A 17 5.29 -24.49 -13.12
N CYS A 18 4.50 -24.07 -14.11
CA CYS A 18 3.18 -24.64 -14.36
C CYS A 18 2.92 -24.84 -15.84
N ARG A 19 1.84 -25.56 -16.17
CA ARG A 19 1.30 -25.65 -17.52
C ARG A 19 0.48 -24.41 -17.84
N ALA A 20 0.43 -24.06 -19.12
CA ALA A 20 -0.50 -23.07 -19.62
C ALA A 20 -1.86 -23.72 -19.90
N ASP A 21 -2.53 -24.16 -18.85
CA ASP A 21 -3.88 -24.73 -18.90
C ASP A 21 -4.82 -23.93 -18.01
N GLU A 22 -6.13 -24.19 -18.06
CA GLU A 22 -7.18 -23.47 -17.32
C GLU A 22 -7.00 -23.44 -15.79
N ASN A 23 -6.22 -24.39 -15.25
CA ASN A 23 -5.96 -24.53 -13.82
C ASN A 23 -4.56 -24.05 -13.42
N TYR A 24 -3.73 -23.63 -14.38
CA TYR A 24 -2.30 -23.35 -14.15
C TYR A 24 -1.65 -24.51 -13.38
N THR A 25 -1.82 -25.74 -13.90
CA THR A 25 -1.38 -26.96 -13.21
C THR A 25 0.08 -26.89 -12.83
N MET A 26 0.36 -26.74 -11.53
CA MET A 26 1.71 -26.62 -11.00
C MET A 26 2.49 -27.92 -11.21
N LEU A 27 3.68 -27.80 -11.81
CA LEU A 27 4.63 -28.90 -12.02
C LEU A 27 5.71 -28.91 -10.94
N GLU A 28 6.19 -27.72 -10.58
CA GLU A 28 7.22 -27.51 -9.58
C GLU A 28 6.89 -26.26 -8.76
N MET A 29 7.13 -26.31 -7.45
CA MET A 29 6.97 -25.21 -6.54
C MET A 29 8.02 -25.28 -5.42
N THR A 30 8.49 -24.14 -4.95
CA THR A 30 9.31 -24.09 -3.73
C THR A 30 8.44 -24.05 -2.47
N ASN A 31 8.98 -24.47 -1.33
CA ASN A 31 8.24 -24.59 -0.05
C ASN A 31 7.75 -23.26 0.56
N GLY A 32 8.00 -22.13 -0.12
CA GLY A 32 7.46 -20.83 0.30
C GLY A 32 5.94 -20.79 0.36
N ILE A 33 5.25 -21.58 -0.50
CA ILE A 33 3.79 -21.67 -0.53
C ILE A 33 3.22 -22.14 0.83
N GLU A 34 3.81 -23.17 1.43
CA GLU A 34 3.37 -23.70 2.72
C GLU A 34 3.64 -22.71 3.84
N ARG A 35 4.84 -22.14 3.87
CA ARG A 35 5.25 -21.22 4.94
C ARG A 35 4.42 -19.94 4.98
N ILE A 36 3.99 -19.41 3.81
CA ILE A 36 3.37 -18.09 3.69
C ILE A 36 1.86 -18.18 3.56
N PHE A 37 1.35 -19.23 2.88
CA PHE A 37 -0.07 -19.38 2.56
C PHE A 37 -0.72 -20.57 3.26
N GLY A 38 0.09 -21.41 3.92
CA GLY A 38 -0.39 -22.53 4.74
C GLY A 38 -0.82 -23.76 3.95
N TYR A 39 -0.45 -23.86 2.67
CA TYR A 39 -0.77 -25.03 1.83
C TYR A 39 0.49 -25.84 1.55
N PRO A 40 0.52 -27.14 1.87
CA PRO A 40 1.59 -28.03 1.43
C PRO A 40 1.74 -28.02 -0.10
N ALA A 41 2.95 -27.85 -0.59
CA ALA A 41 3.20 -27.77 -2.04
C ALA A 41 2.73 -29.03 -2.78
N ASP A 42 2.84 -30.20 -2.16
CA ASP A 42 2.43 -31.48 -2.74
C ASP A 42 0.91 -31.66 -2.88
N GLU A 43 0.10 -30.86 -2.21
CA GLU A 43 -1.35 -30.81 -2.45
C GLU A 43 -1.70 -30.11 -3.77
N ILE A 44 -0.88 -29.14 -4.18
CA ILE A 44 -1.12 -28.28 -5.35
C ILE A 44 -0.40 -28.84 -6.58
N ILE A 45 0.84 -29.33 -6.43
CA ILE A 45 1.59 -29.92 -7.53
C ILE A 45 0.81 -31.05 -8.17
N GLY A 46 0.57 -30.93 -9.49
CA GLY A 46 -0.21 -31.90 -10.25
C GLY A 46 -1.69 -31.94 -9.89
N ASN A 47 -2.21 -30.90 -9.22
CA ASN A 47 -3.62 -30.78 -8.80
C ASN A 47 -4.09 -31.97 -7.92
N ARG A 48 -3.22 -32.46 -7.04
CA ARG A 48 -3.51 -33.68 -6.27
C ARG A 48 -4.74 -33.55 -5.36
N THR A 49 -4.84 -32.46 -4.63
CA THR A 49 -5.93 -32.20 -3.67
C THR A 49 -6.67 -30.95 -4.06
N ARG A 50 -5.95 -29.97 -4.58
CA ARG A 50 -6.46 -28.67 -5.00
C ARG A 50 -5.71 -28.13 -6.20
N THR A 51 -6.34 -27.31 -7.01
CA THR A 51 -5.70 -26.53 -8.07
C THR A 51 -5.11 -25.25 -7.50
N PHE A 52 -4.13 -24.64 -8.17
CA PHE A 52 -3.64 -23.34 -7.79
C PHE A 52 -4.72 -22.27 -7.92
N THR A 53 -5.54 -22.32 -8.97
CA THR A 53 -6.67 -21.42 -9.17
C THR A 53 -7.69 -21.47 -8.03
N SER A 54 -7.86 -22.62 -7.36
CA SER A 54 -8.81 -22.77 -6.25
C SER A 54 -8.43 -22.00 -4.96
N ILE A 55 -7.17 -21.58 -4.84
CA ILE A 55 -6.70 -20.75 -3.72
C ILE A 55 -6.58 -19.27 -4.07
N MET A 56 -6.73 -18.92 -5.35
CA MET A 56 -6.80 -17.52 -5.79
C MET A 56 -8.14 -16.92 -5.39
N TYR A 57 -8.19 -15.62 -5.21
CA TYR A 57 -9.46 -14.94 -5.01
C TYR A 57 -10.22 -14.87 -6.34
N GLU A 58 -11.43 -15.40 -6.33
CA GLU A 58 -12.24 -15.66 -7.53
C GLU A 58 -12.49 -14.44 -8.42
N GLU A 59 -12.60 -13.24 -7.82
CA GLU A 59 -12.83 -12.00 -8.58
C GLU A 59 -11.59 -11.55 -9.36
N ASP A 60 -10.39 -11.99 -8.97
CA ASP A 60 -9.13 -11.57 -9.60
C ASP A 60 -8.77 -12.46 -10.80
N VAL A 61 -9.27 -13.70 -10.87
CA VAL A 61 -8.92 -14.71 -11.87
C VAL A 61 -9.14 -14.23 -13.33
N PRO A 62 -10.29 -13.62 -13.69
CA PRO A 62 -10.52 -13.20 -15.08
C PRO A 62 -9.51 -12.15 -15.57
N LEU A 63 -9.08 -11.23 -14.71
CA LEU A 63 -8.09 -10.22 -15.06
C LEU A 63 -6.70 -10.85 -15.22
N MET A 64 -6.38 -11.82 -14.38
CA MET A 64 -5.09 -12.54 -14.46
C MET A 64 -4.99 -13.32 -15.78
N ASP A 65 -6.05 -14.06 -16.17
CA ASP A 65 -6.12 -14.79 -17.44
C ASP A 65 -5.90 -13.87 -18.63
N GLU A 66 -6.51 -12.67 -18.58
CA GLU A 66 -6.34 -11.67 -19.64
C GLU A 66 -4.89 -11.15 -19.72
N ILE A 67 -4.26 -10.88 -18.56
CA ILE A 67 -2.87 -10.39 -18.50
C ILE A 67 -1.91 -11.45 -19.04
N VAL A 68 -2.03 -12.68 -18.54
CA VAL A 68 -1.20 -13.81 -18.99
C VAL A 68 -1.39 -14.07 -20.47
N GLY A 69 -2.64 -14.15 -20.94
CA GLY A 69 -2.95 -14.37 -22.36
C GLY A 69 -2.32 -13.32 -23.27
N ARG A 70 -2.45 -12.04 -22.92
CA ARG A 70 -1.83 -10.92 -23.67
C ARG A 70 -0.29 -10.98 -23.67
N ALA A 71 0.30 -11.37 -22.55
CA ALA A 71 1.75 -11.50 -22.45
C ALA A 71 2.29 -12.66 -23.30
N LEU A 72 1.60 -13.79 -23.31
CA LEU A 72 1.95 -14.96 -24.13
C LEU A 72 1.83 -14.66 -25.64
N GLU A 73 0.76 -13.97 -26.08
CA GLU A 73 0.61 -13.52 -27.47
C GLU A 73 1.77 -12.64 -27.94
N LYS A 74 2.26 -11.77 -27.06
CA LYS A 74 3.37 -10.84 -27.34
C LYS A 74 4.75 -11.43 -27.05
N ARG A 75 4.83 -12.61 -26.47
CA ARG A 75 6.05 -13.24 -25.95
C ARG A 75 6.83 -12.33 -25.00
N THR A 76 6.11 -11.68 -24.08
CA THR A 76 6.68 -10.82 -23.05
C THR A 76 6.40 -11.41 -21.66
N ASP A 77 7.17 -10.97 -20.68
CA ASP A 77 6.88 -11.26 -19.28
C ASP A 77 5.68 -10.42 -18.82
N TRP A 78 5.04 -10.88 -17.73
CA TRP A 78 3.98 -10.14 -17.02
C TRP A 78 4.41 -9.82 -15.62
N THR A 79 3.82 -8.75 -15.09
CA THR A 79 3.80 -8.45 -13.65
C THR A 79 2.38 -8.06 -13.29
N MET A 80 1.84 -8.66 -12.24
CA MET A 80 0.48 -8.41 -11.78
C MET A 80 0.37 -8.56 -10.26
N GLU A 81 -0.68 -7.98 -9.69
CA GLU A 81 -1.02 -8.09 -8.28
C GLU A 81 -2.41 -8.68 -8.16
N TYR A 82 -2.57 -9.61 -7.23
CA TYR A 82 -3.83 -10.29 -6.96
C TYR A 82 -3.83 -10.87 -5.55
N ARG A 83 -4.94 -11.49 -5.17
CA ARG A 83 -5.14 -12.02 -3.82
C ARG A 83 -5.13 -13.55 -3.82
N ILE A 84 -4.42 -14.11 -2.87
CA ILE A 84 -4.44 -15.55 -2.56
C ILE A 84 -5.15 -15.72 -1.22
N ARG A 85 -6.04 -16.69 -1.14
CA ARG A 85 -6.69 -17.10 0.12
C ARG A 85 -5.73 -17.96 0.91
N HIS A 86 -5.37 -17.52 2.11
CA HIS A 86 -4.59 -18.30 3.06
C HIS A 86 -5.42 -19.52 3.54
N ALA A 87 -4.77 -20.62 3.94
CA ALA A 87 -5.43 -21.81 4.47
C ALA A 87 -6.34 -21.53 5.67
N MET A 88 -6.08 -20.44 6.42
CA MET A 88 -6.93 -19.95 7.52
C MET A 88 -8.08 -19.04 7.06
N GLY A 89 -8.26 -18.81 5.75
CA GLY A 89 -9.41 -18.13 5.15
C GLY A 89 -9.25 -16.65 4.86
N HIS A 90 -8.26 -15.94 5.40
CA HIS A 90 -8.00 -14.54 5.06
C HIS A 90 -7.31 -14.40 3.70
N LEU A 91 -7.45 -13.24 3.07
CA LEU A 91 -6.80 -12.92 1.81
C LEU A 91 -5.42 -12.30 2.06
N ILE A 92 -4.47 -12.59 1.17
CA ILE A 92 -3.11 -12.05 1.18
C ILE A 92 -2.83 -11.46 -0.20
N TRP A 93 -2.41 -10.21 -0.25
CA TRP A 93 -1.95 -9.58 -1.47
C TRP A 93 -0.59 -10.11 -1.89
N VAL A 94 -0.48 -10.44 -3.17
CA VAL A 94 0.75 -10.91 -3.80
C VAL A 94 1.05 -10.12 -5.06
N THR A 95 2.34 -10.01 -5.39
CA THR A 95 2.79 -9.63 -6.71
C THR A 95 3.39 -10.87 -7.39
N GLU A 96 3.04 -11.06 -8.63
CA GLU A 96 3.57 -12.11 -9.47
C GLU A 96 4.35 -11.52 -10.65
N THR A 97 5.53 -12.06 -10.91
CA THR A 97 6.27 -11.83 -12.15
C THR A 97 6.54 -13.19 -12.78
N GLY A 98 6.15 -13.35 -14.04
CA GLY A 98 6.31 -14.61 -14.76
C GLY A 98 6.43 -14.42 -16.26
N GLY A 99 6.70 -15.53 -16.95
CA GLY A 99 6.85 -15.56 -18.39
C GLY A 99 6.66 -16.96 -18.96
N GLY A 100 6.47 -17.03 -20.29
CA GLY A 100 6.41 -18.29 -21.02
C GLY A 100 7.80 -18.83 -21.34
N ILE A 101 8.00 -20.13 -21.22
CA ILE A 101 9.19 -20.85 -21.66
C ILE A 101 8.86 -21.58 -22.95
N TRP A 102 9.64 -21.31 -23.98
CA TRP A 102 9.38 -21.76 -25.34
C TRP A 102 10.50 -22.71 -25.81
N ASP A 103 10.17 -23.70 -26.65
CA ASP A 103 11.16 -24.55 -27.30
C ASP A 103 11.79 -23.87 -28.55
N GLU A 104 12.74 -24.55 -29.16
CA GLU A 104 13.43 -24.07 -30.37
C GLU A 104 12.48 -23.90 -31.58
N LYS A 105 11.31 -24.55 -31.56
CA LYS A 105 10.29 -24.47 -32.61
C LYS A 105 9.28 -23.35 -32.35
N GLY A 106 9.38 -22.73 -31.18
CA GLY A 106 8.47 -21.68 -30.75
C GLY A 106 7.18 -22.18 -30.12
N GLU A 107 7.12 -23.44 -29.70
CA GLU A 107 6.01 -24.02 -28.95
C GLU A 107 6.15 -23.70 -27.47
N LEU A 108 5.05 -23.32 -26.82
CA LEU A 108 5.03 -23.00 -25.37
C LEU A 108 5.16 -24.31 -24.57
N LEU A 109 6.21 -24.40 -23.75
CA LEU A 109 6.45 -25.55 -22.89
C LEU A 109 5.82 -25.39 -21.51
N TYR A 110 6.11 -24.29 -20.83
CA TYR A 110 5.67 -24.00 -19.46
C TYR A 110 5.50 -22.50 -19.25
N LEU A 111 4.89 -22.16 -18.12
CA LEU A 111 4.98 -20.85 -17.49
C LEU A 111 5.88 -20.96 -16.26
N GLU A 112 6.72 -19.98 -16.04
CA GLU A 112 7.58 -19.90 -14.85
C GLU A 112 7.47 -18.51 -14.23
N GLY A 113 7.60 -18.44 -12.91
CA GLY A 113 7.55 -17.17 -12.25
C GLY A 113 7.85 -17.22 -10.76
N SER A 114 7.71 -16.05 -10.17
CA SER A 114 7.79 -15.83 -8.72
C SER A 114 6.52 -15.15 -8.23
N ILE A 115 6.04 -15.60 -7.07
CA ILE A 115 4.92 -14.98 -6.37
C ILE A 115 5.42 -14.53 -5.01
N ILE A 116 5.30 -13.24 -4.71
CA ILE A 116 5.82 -12.59 -3.52
C ILE A 116 4.66 -12.01 -2.71
N ASN A 117 4.64 -12.28 -1.40
CA ASN A 117 3.69 -11.68 -0.47
C ASN A 117 4.02 -10.19 -0.28
N ILE A 118 3.06 -9.32 -0.60
CA ILE A 118 3.16 -7.86 -0.43
C ILE A 118 2.15 -7.30 0.58
N GLU A 119 1.53 -8.18 1.38
CA GLU A 119 0.53 -7.81 2.40
C GLU A 119 1.06 -6.74 3.36
N SER A 120 2.30 -6.88 3.83
CA SER A 120 2.92 -5.89 4.70
C SER A 120 3.12 -4.52 4.04
N LEU A 121 3.25 -4.47 2.72
CA LEU A 121 3.33 -3.22 1.97
C LEU A 121 1.96 -2.54 1.95
N TYR A 122 0.89 -3.28 1.65
CA TYR A 122 -0.47 -2.75 1.67
C TYR A 122 -0.87 -2.27 3.07
N GLN A 123 -0.59 -3.04 4.13
CA GLN A 123 -0.85 -2.63 5.51
C GLN A 123 -0.14 -1.31 5.86
N ARG A 124 1.11 -1.14 5.44
CA ARG A 124 1.85 0.11 5.66
C ARG A 124 1.25 1.29 4.90
N ILE A 125 0.74 1.08 3.69
CA ILE A 125 0.05 2.12 2.92
C ILE A 125 -1.25 2.52 3.62
N ASP A 126 -2.04 1.56 4.10
CA ASP A 126 -3.28 1.81 4.82
C ASP A 126 -3.02 2.59 6.13
N ASP A 127 -2.02 2.18 6.92
CA ASP A 127 -1.62 2.86 8.15
C ASP A 127 -1.18 4.30 7.86
N GLN A 128 -0.35 4.52 6.85
CA GLN A 128 0.09 5.86 6.45
C GLN A 128 -1.08 6.74 5.99
N THR A 129 -2.01 6.16 5.25
CA THR A 129 -3.21 6.87 4.79
C THR A 129 -4.10 7.27 5.96
N ALA A 130 -4.28 6.39 6.94
CA ALA A 130 -5.02 6.67 8.17
C ALA A 130 -4.36 7.80 8.97
N ASP A 131 -3.04 7.75 9.17
CA ASP A 131 -2.27 8.78 9.87
C ASP A 131 -2.35 10.14 9.17
N MET A 132 -2.30 10.16 7.84
CA MET A 132 -2.46 11.39 7.05
C MET A 132 -3.84 12.01 7.26
N ARG A 133 -4.91 11.22 7.27
CA ARG A 133 -6.28 11.70 7.53
C ARG A 133 -6.43 12.30 8.93
N VAL A 134 -5.88 11.63 9.95
CA VAL A 134 -5.87 12.12 11.32
C VAL A 134 -5.11 13.45 11.41
N THR A 135 -3.94 13.55 10.80
CA THR A 135 -3.12 14.76 10.80
C THR A 135 -3.82 15.91 10.08
N ALA A 136 -4.50 15.66 8.94
CA ALA A 136 -5.28 16.67 8.23
C ALA A 136 -6.45 17.19 9.07
N SER A 137 -7.17 16.32 9.78
CA SER A 137 -8.23 16.70 10.71
C SER A 137 -7.71 17.59 11.83
N LYS A 138 -6.61 17.21 12.48
CA LYS A 138 -5.98 17.97 13.56
C LYS A 138 -5.46 19.33 13.09
N THR A 139 -4.88 19.37 11.90
CA THR A 139 -4.43 20.64 11.30
C THR A 139 -5.61 21.61 11.07
N ASN A 140 -6.77 21.11 10.63
CA ASN A 140 -7.97 21.93 10.48
C ASN A 140 -8.50 22.44 11.82
N GLU A 141 -8.50 21.63 12.87
CA GLU A 141 -8.86 22.07 14.24
C GLU A 141 -7.95 23.20 14.73
N ILE A 142 -6.63 23.06 14.51
CA ILE A 142 -5.64 24.10 14.83
C ILE A 142 -5.93 25.39 14.08
N LEU A 143 -6.20 25.33 12.77
CA LEU A 143 -6.53 26.50 11.96
C LEU A 143 -7.80 27.22 12.46
N GLN A 144 -8.81 26.48 12.89
CA GLN A 144 -10.01 27.07 13.48
C GLN A 144 -9.69 27.78 14.82
N SER A 145 -8.91 27.14 15.68
CA SER A 145 -8.49 27.70 16.96
C SER A 145 -7.67 28.98 16.78
N LEU A 146 -6.77 29.00 15.80
CA LEU A 146 -5.96 30.18 15.48
C LEU A 146 -6.81 31.35 14.95
N ARG A 147 -7.85 31.07 14.16
CA ARG A 147 -8.82 32.13 13.74
C ARG A 147 -9.55 32.73 14.93
N TYR A 148 -9.96 31.89 15.89
CA TYR A 148 -10.61 32.36 17.10
C TYR A 148 -9.67 33.21 17.97
N LEU A 149 -8.40 32.77 18.14
CA LEU A 149 -7.37 33.53 18.85
C LEU A 149 -7.10 34.90 18.20
N LYS A 150 -7.07 34.97 16.87
CA LYS A 150 -6.95 36.25 16.15
C LYS A 150 -8.11 37.20 16.46
N LEU A 151 -9.33 36.69 16.48
CA LEU A 151 -10.50 37.47 16.80
C LEU A 151 -10.44 38.02 18.24
N LEU A 152 -10.03 37.16 19.19
CA LEU A 152 -9.83 37.59 20.59
C LEU A 152 -8.74 38.63 20.71
N ALA A 153 -7.61 38.48 20.02
CA ALA A 153 -6.52 39.44 20.02
C ALA A 153 -6.95 40.80 19.45
N VAL A 154 -7.75 40.79 18.37
CA VAL A 154 -8.31 42.04 17.82
C VAL A 154 -9.24 42.73 18.83
N ASN A 155 -10.16 41.99 19.46
CA ASN A 155 -11.07 42.53 20.45
C ASN A 155 -10.33 43.08 21.68
N ALA A 156 -9.32 42.34 22.17
CA ALA A 156 -8.46 42.79 23.26
C ALA A 156 -7.71 44.08 22.90
N GLY A 157 -7.22 44.19 21.66
CA GLY A 157 -6.59 45.43 21.18
C GLY A 157 -7.54 46.62 21.13
N ILE A 158 -8.80 46.41 20.71
CA ILE A 158 -9.82 47.47 20.70
C ILE A 158 -10.12 47.95 22.14
N GLU A 159 -10.31 47.02 23.08
CA GLU A 159 -10.58 47.39 24.48
C GLU A 159 -9.35 48.05 25.15
N ALA A 160 -8.15 47.64 24.80
CA ALA A 160 -6.92 48.28 25.26
C ALA A 160 -6.84 49.73 24.80
N VAL A 161 -7.21 50.06 23.57
CA VAL A 161 -7.26 51.42 23.04
C VAL A 161 -8.34 52.25 23.78
N ARG A 162 -9.50 51.64 24.05
CA ARG A 162 -10.57 52.29 24.82
C ARG A 162 -10.16 52.65 26.23
N ALA A 163 -9.31 51.84 26.87
CA ALA A 163 -8.82 52.10 28.22
C ALA A 163 -7.72 53.18 28.28
N GLY A 164 -7.30 53.74 27.15
CA GLY A 164 -6.30 54.79 27.07
C GLY A 164 -4.94 54.36 27.65
N THR A 165 -4.31 55.23 28.44
CA THR A 165 -2.98 54.96 29.03
C THR A 165 -2.96 53.71 29.93
N ALA A 166 -4.06 53.40 30.61
CA ALA A 166 -4.18 52.21 31.46
C ALA A 166 -4.19 50.90 30.64
N GLY A 167 -4.57 50.97 29.36
CA GLY A 167 -4.62 49.82 28.46
C GLY A 167 -3.32 49.53 27.67
N SER A 168 -2.28 50.35 27.79
CA SER A 168 -1.08 50.29 26.96
C SER A 168 -0.37 48.91 26.98
N GLY A 169 -0.27 48.28 28.16
CA GLY A 169 0.31 46.94 28.30
C GLY A 169 -0.53 45.82 27.60
N PHE A 170 -1.86 45.97 27.67
CA PHE A 170 -2.78 45.04 26.99
C PHE A 170 -2.75 45.19 25.47
N ALA A 171 -2.52 46.42 24.97
CA ALA A 171 -2.38 46.64 23.53
C ALA A 171 -1.14 45.93 22.95
N VAL A 172 -0.01 45.97 23.68
CA VAL A 172 1.20 45.23 23.30
C VAL A 172 0.94 43.71 23.28
N LEU A 173 0.36 43.17 24.34
CA LEU A 173 0.04 41.74 24.44
C LEU A 173 -0.91 41.30 23.34
N ALA A 174 -1.92 42.06 23.00
CA ALA A 174 -2.85 41.77 21.91
C ALA A 174 -2.14 41.75 20.54
N ALA A 175 -1.18 42.67 20.32
CA ALA A 175 -0.38 42.71 19.10
C ALA A 175 0.53 41.48 19.00
N GLU A 176 1.19 41.08 20.08
CA GLU A 176 2.03 39.87 20.13
C GLU A 176 1.20 38.60 19.90
N MET A 177 0.04 38.46 20.53
CA MET A 177 -0.89 37.33 20.29
C MET A 177 -1.30 37.24 18.83
N ARG A 178 -1.59 38.35 18.18
CA ARG A 178 -1.96 38.38 16.76
C ARG A 178 -0.78 37.95 15.87
N THR A 179 0.42 38.40 16.19
CA THR A 179 1.64 38.00 15.45
C THR A 179 1.90 36.52 15.58
N LEU A 180 1.82 35.98 16.80
CA LEU A 180 2.01 34.54 17.05
C LEU A 180 0.94 33.69 16.34
N ALA A 181 -0.33 34.14 16.39
CA ALA A 181 -1.41 33.42 15.71
C ALA A 181 -1.24 33.45 14.18
N ASN A 182 -0.72 34.55 13.60
CA ASN A 182 -0.41 34.60 12.17
C ASN A 182 0.71 33.62 11.77
N SER A 183 1.82 33.65 12.50
CA SER A 183 2.95 32.73 12.23
C SER A 183 2.54 31.26 12.39
N SER A 184 1.75 30.96 13.42
CA SER A 184 1.23 29.59 13.63
C SER A 184 0.26 29.17 12.52
N GLU A 185 -0.58 30.07 12.00
CA GLU A 185 -1.46 29.78 10.87
C GLU A 185 -0.69 29.52 9.59
N GLU A 186 0.38 30.27 9.32
CA GLU A 186 1.25 30.02 8.17
C GLU A 186 1.90 28.63 8.25
N ALA A 187 2.41 28.23 9.43
CA ALA A 187 2.98 26.91 9.65
C ALA A 187 1.93 25.78 9.44
N ALA A 188 0.74 25.94 10.02
CA ALA A 188 -0.34 24.96 9.86
C ALA A 188 -0.80 24.83 8.39
N ARG A 189 -0.87 25.95 7.66
CA ARG A 189 -1.18 25.94 6.22
C ARG A 189 -0.09 25.26 5.40
N ALA A 190 1.19 25.43 5.74
CA ALA A 190 2.30 24.76 5.08
C ALA A 190 2.19 23.25 5.24
N ILE A 191 1.86 22.75 6.44
CA ILE A 191 1.61 21.32 6.69
C ILE A 191 0.45 20.81 5.83
N SER A 192 -0.70 21.51 5.82
CA SER A 192 -1.87 21.12 5.02
C SER A 192 -1.56 21.09 3.51
N ASN A 193 -0.74 21.99 3.02
CA ASN A 193 -0.35 22.01 1.60
C ASN A 193 0.63 20.87 1.25
N ALA A 194 1.55 20.54 2.16
CA ALA A 194 2.46 19.39 1.97
C ALA A 194 1.69 18.07 1.91
N GLN A 195 0.69 17.90 2.77
CA GLN A 195 -0.18 16.70 2.77
C GLN A 195 -0.94 16.55 1.45
N ARG A 196 -1.59 17.62 0.95
CA ARG A 196 -2.30 17.58 -0.33
C ARG A 196 -1.41 17.24 -1.53
N LYS A 197 -0.13 17.59 -1.49
CA LYS A 197 0.82 17.20 -2.53
C LYS A 197 1.26 15.74 -2.46
N ALA A 198 1.13 15.12 -1.31
CA ALA A 198 1.45 13.71 -1.12
C ALA A 198 0.27 12.78 -1.49
N GLU A 199 -0.95 13.32 -1.61
CA GLU A 199 -2.16 12.58 -2.00
C GLU A 199 -2.43 12.58 -3.51
N GLY A 200 -1.72 13.39 -4.30
CA GLY A 200 -1.88 13.51 -5.76
C GLY A 200 -0.68 13.03 -6.54
#